data_f09719f22c617edb31a8ab599891c76f
#
_entry.id   f09719f22c617edb31a8ab599891c76f
#
_cell.length_a   1.000
_cell.length_b   1.000
_cell.length_c   1.000
_cell.angle_alpha   90.00
_cell.angle_beta   90.00
_cell.angle_gamma   90.00
#
_symmetry.space_group_name_H-M   'P 1'
#
loop_
_entity.id
_entity.type
_entity.pdbx_description
1 polymer ?
#
loop_
_entity_poly.entity_id
_entity_poly.type
_entity_poly.pdbx_seq_one_letter_code
_entity_poly.pdbx_strand_id
1 'polypeptide(L)'
;MHKNGITHRDLKPENVLYDNVFNLKIADFGFAAPIIGRDGSGSCKTKLGTESYMAPEIHLRKPYNGASVDLFACGIILFITMTQHPPFTKAVQDDPFYRLLMANRADLFWKAHSKNKPEGFFSEDFKNLITSMLAFDPSQRPSMADIKAHAWYKGEVVTLDDIQAEFA
;
A
#
# COMPACT_ATOMS: atom_id res chain seq x y z
N MET A 1 6.76 6.78 12.25
CA MET A 1 5.33 7.11 12.39
C MET A 1 4.61 6.06 13.22
N HIS A 2 4.34 4.84 12.75
CA HIS A 2 3.64 3.79 13.52
C HIS A 2 4.32 3.44 14.85
N LYS A 3 5.66 3.42 14.92
CA LYS A 3 6.39 3.22 16.19
C LYS A 3 6.08 4.28 17.25
N ASN A 4 5.65 5.48 16.82
CA ASN A 4 5.26 6.58 17.70
C ASN A 4 3.74 6.63 17.91
N GLY A 5 3.02 5.56 17.57
CA GLY A 5 1.59 5.45 17.75
C GLY A 5 0.75 6.32 16.81
N ILE A 6 1.29 6.78 15.69
CA ILE A 6 0.63 7.68 14.73
C ILE A 6 0.40 6.96 13.41
N THR A 7 -0.80 7.08 12.84
CA THR A 7 -1.19 6.68 11.48
C THR A 7 -1.40 7.92 10.61
N HIS A 8 -1.08 7.81 9.32
CA HIS A 8 -1.17 8.91 8.35
C HIS A 8 -2.58 9.07 7.78
N ARG A 9 -3.20 7.99 7.32
CA ARG A 9 -4.55 7.84 6.76
C ARG A 9 -4.80 8.49 5.40
N ASP A 10 -3.81 9.10 4.77
CA ASP A 10 -3.87 9.60 3.39
C ASP A 10 -2.53 9.42 2.65
N LEU A 11 -1.93 8.23 2.78
CA LEU A 11 -0.74 7.89 2.01
C LEU A 11 -1.11 7.75 0.53
N LYS A 12 -0.38 8.48 -0.30
CA LYS A 12 -0.50 8.48 -1.78
C LYS A 12 0.80 9.03 -2.38
N PRO A 13 1.08 8.81 -3.67
CA PRO A 13 2.33 9.27 -4.29
C PRO A 13 2.60 10.76 -4.08
N GLU A 14 1.56 11.60 -4.11
CA GLU A 14 1.67 13.06 -3.94
C GLU A 14 2.18 13.48 -2.57
N ASN A 15 2.03 12.60 -1.56
CA ASN A 15 2.50 12.80 -0.20
C ASN A 15 3.84 12.10 0.09
N VAL A 16 4.47 11.52 -0.95
CA VAL A 16 5.78 10.89 -0.88
C VAL A 16 6.77 11.75 -1.66
N LEU A 17 7.62 12.46 -0.94
CA LEU A 17 8.57 13.41 -1.49
C LEU A 17 10.00 12.89 -1.33
N TYR A 18 10.93 13.45 -2.09
CA TYR A 18 12.37 13.24 -1.93
C TYR A 18 13.05 14.55 -1.54
N ASP A 19 14.03 14.46 -0.66
CA ASP A 19 14.93 15.58 -0.41
C ASP A 19 16.04 15.65 -1.51
N ASN A 20 16.90 16.67 -1.41
CA ASN A 20 17.97 16.92 -2.39
C ASN A 20 19.09 15.85 -2.44
N VAL A 21 19.03 14.86 -1.55
CA VAL A 21 19.92 13.70 -1.51
C VAL A 21 19.15 12.38 -1.64
N PHE A 22 17.94 12.45 -2.23
CA PHE A 22 17.05 11.34 -2.54
C PHE A 22 16.53 10.54 -1.35
N ASN A 23 16.56 11.08 -0.12
CA ASN A 23 15.84 10.45 0.98
C ASN A 23 14.35 10.68 0.85
N LEU A 24 13.58 9.60 0.98
CA LEU A 24 12.12 9.65 0.97
C LEU A 24 11.59 10.35 2.23
N LYS A 25 10.65 11.26 2.04
CA LYS A 25 9.94 11.99 3.10
C LYS A 25 8.44 11.84 2.91
N ILE A 26 7.75 11.53 4.01
CA ILE A 26 6.28 11.53 4.02
C ILE A 26 5.82 12.93 4.43
N ALA A 27 4.89 13.50 3.66
CA ALA A 27 4.35 14.85 3.85
C ALA A 27 2.83 14.80 4.10
N ASP A 28 2.27 15.95 4.46
CA ASP A 28 0.83 16.18 4.67
C ASP A 28 0.20 15.30 5.75
N PHE A 29 0.44 15.64 7.00
CA PHE A 29 -0.14 14.97 8.18
C PHE A 29 -1.53 15.50 8.56
N GLY A 30 -2.23 16.21 7.66
CA GLY A 30 -3.54 16.82 7.91
C GLY A 30 -4.61 15.83 8.40
N PHE A 31 -4.52 14.56 7.96
CA PHE A 31 -5.42 13.49 8.41
C PHE A 31 -4.82 12.56 9.46
N ALA A 32 -3.60 12.81 9.92
CA ALA A 32 -2.95 11.93 10.90
C ALA A 32 -3.72 11.84 12.23
N ALA A 33 -3.62 10.69 12.86
CA ALA A 33 -4.28 10.44 14.14
C ALA A 33 -3.50 9.40 14.97
N PRO A 34 -3.77 9.29 16.28
CA PRO A 34 -3.32 8.15 17.06
C PRO A 34 -3.85 6.83 16.47
N ILE A 35 -3.01 5.79 16.42
CA ILE A 35 -3.40 4.45 15.94
C ILE A 35 -4.59 3.89 16.73
N ILE A 36 -4.64 4.20 18.03
CA ILE A 36 -5.70 3.81 18.95
C ILE A 36 -7.00 4.64 18.80
N GLY A 37 -7.08 5.49 17.76
CA GLY A 37 -8.18 6.44 17.59
C GLY A 37 -8.07 7.66 18.49
N ARG A 38 -8.75 8.76 18.12
CA ARG A 38 -8.76 10.00 18.91
C ARG A 38 -9.53 9.87 20.24
N ASP A 39 -10.44 8.91 20.30
CA ASP A 39 -11.24 8.58 21.48
C ASP A 39 -10.63 7.48 22.35
N GLY A 40 -9.44 6.98 21.99
CA GLY A 40 -8.76 5.91 22.71
C GLY A 40 -9.44 4.53 22.59
N SER A 41 -10.40 4.36 21.67
CA SER A 41 -11.19 3.10 21.52
C SER A 41 -10.39 1.95 20.88
N GLY A 42 -9.12 2.15 20.53
CA GLY A 42 -8.30 1.15 19.82
C GLY A 42 -8.51 1.14 18.31
N SER A 43 -9.36 2.03 17.75
CA SER A 43 -9.66 2.06 16.32
C SER A 43 -10.00 3.46 15.81
N CYS A 44 -9.73 3.70 14.53
CA CYS A 44 -10.21 4.87 13.80
C CYS A 44 -11.61 4.60 13.23
N LYS A 45 -12.45 5.64 13.14
CA LYS A 45 -13.86 5.49 12.69
C LYS A 45 -14.24 6.44 11.55
N THR A 46 -13.41 7.41 11.26
CA THR A 46 -13.73 8.48 10.30
C THR A 46 -13.30 8.07 8.90
N LYS A 47 -14.20 8.13 7.92
CA LYS A 47 -13.84 7.99 6.50
C LYS A 47 -13.14 9.27 6.04
N LEU A 48 -11.82 9.23 5.96
CA LEU A 48 -10.95 10.31 5.54
C LEU A 48 -9.86 9.78 4.59
N GLY A 49 -9.33 10.64 3.73
CA GLY A 49 -8.27 10.34 2.79
C GLY A 49 -8.76 10.27 1.34
N THR A 50 -7.89 9.87 0.44
CA THR A 50 -8.12 9.77 -1.00
C THR A 50 -8.71 8.40 -1.34
N GLU A 51 -9.92 8.36 -1.92
CA GLU A 51 -10.71 7.12 -2.09
C GLU A 51 -9.99 5.99 -2.81
N SER A 52 -9.15 6.31 -3.80
CA SER A 52 -8.41 5.30 -4.58
C SER A 52 -7.35 4.55 -3.77
N TYR A 53 -6.92 5.09 -2.62
CA TYR A 53 -5.94 4.47 -1.72
C TYR A 53 -6.57 3.91 -0.44
N MET A 54 -7.88 4.12 -0.25
CA MET A 54 -8.59 3.64 0.95
C MET A 54 -8.73 2.13 0.96
N ALA A 55 -8.46 1.54 2.12
CA ALA A 55 -8.74 0.15 2.39
C ALA A 55 -10.26 -0.15 2.42
N PRO A 56 -10.69 -1.40 2.13
CA PRO A 56 -12.10 -1.74 2.00
C PRO A 56 -12.91 -1.49 3.28
N GLU A 57 -12.33 -1.68 4.45
CA GLU A 57 -13.00 -1.41 5.73
C GLU A 57 -13.37 0.08 5.90
N ILE A 58 -12.61 1.01 5.29
CA ILE A 58 -12.94 2.44 5.29
C ILE A 58 -14.14 2.70 4.38
N HIS A 59 -14.19 2.08 3.20
CA HIS A 59 -15.36 2.17 2.31
C HIS A 59 -16.62 1.59 2.95
N LEU A 60 -16.48 0.52 3.70
CA LEU A 60 -17.56 -0.13 4.47
C LEU A 60 -17.94 0.64 5.75
N ARG A 61 -17.27 1.75 6.06
CA ARG A 61 -17.47 2.54 7.28
C ARG A 61 -17.36 1.74 8.57
N LYS A 62 -16.51 0.71 8.57
CA LYS A 62 -16.18 -0.09 9.75
C LYS A 62 -15.09 0.59 10.58
N PRO A 63 -15.03 0.39 11.90
CA PRO A 63 -13.86 0.74 12.68
C PRO A 63 -12.61 0.04 12.12
N TYR A 64 -11.47 0.73 12.07
CA TYR A 64 -10.27 0.21 11.44
C TYR A 64 -8.99 0.51 12.22
N ASN A 65 -7.99 -0.34 12.03
CA ASN A 65 -6.64 -0.13 12.52
C ASN A 65 -5.88 0.81 11.57
N GLY A 66 -5.43 1.96 12.08
CA GLY A 66 -4.76 2.96 11.26
C GLY A 66 -3.46 2.45 10.61
N ALA A 67 -2.67 1.62 11.30
CA ALA A 67 -1.45 1.07 10.72
C ALA A 67 -1.75 0.11 9.54
N SER A 68 -2.79 -0.71 9.67
CA SER A 68 -3.20 -1.65 8.63
C SER A 68 -3.69 -0.94 7.36
N VAL A 69 -4.43 0.17 7.49
CA VAL A 69 -4.89 0.93 6.32
C VAL A 69 -3.76 1.72 5.65
N ASP A 70 -2.78 2.23 6.42
CA ASP A 70 -1.58 2.84 5.84
C ASP A 70 -0.77 1.83 5.03
N LEU A 71 -0.61 0.58 5.52
CA LEU A 71 0.10 -0.47 4.79
C LEU A 71 -0.66 -0.93 3.54
N PHE A 72 -1.99 -0.92 3.55
CA PHE A 72 -2.81 -1.14 2.37
C PHE A 72 -2.53 -0.06 1.30
N ALA A 73 -2.53 1.21 1.68
CA ALA A 73 -2.19 2.32 0.80
C ALA A 73 -0.75 2.20 0.24
N CYS A 74 0.22 1.79 1.06
CA CYS A 74 1.58 1.50 0.61
C CYS A 74 1.61 0.39 -0.46
N GLY A 75 0.78 -0.64 -0.35
CA GLY A 75 0.64 -1.68 -1.38
C GLY A 75 0.18 -1.13 -2.72
N ILE A 76 -0.79 -0.20 -2.71
CA ILE A 76 -1.25 0.49 -3.92
C ILE A 76 -0.13 1.37 -4.52
N ILE A 77 0.56 2.15 -3.68
CA ILE A 77 1.68 3.00 -4.12
C ILE A 77 2.77 2.15 -4.77
N LEU A 78 3.16 1.06 -4.12
CA LEU A 78 4.19 0.15 -4.64
C LEU A 78 3.77 -0.47 -5.98
N PHE A 79 2.50 -0.86 -6.12
CA PHE A 79 1.97 -1.34 -7.40
C PHE A 79 2.06 -0.27 -8.49
N ILE A 80 1.65 0.97 -8.19
CA ILE A 80 1.70 2.10 -9.13
C ILE A 80 3.15 2.40 -9.54
N THR A 81 4.08 2.38 -8.60
CA THR A 81 5.51 2.60 -8.88
C THR A 81 6.05 1.60 -9.89
N MET A 82 5.62 0.34 -9.81
CA MET A 82 6.03 -0.72 -10.73
C MET A 82 5.32 -0.65 -12.09
N THR A 83 4.05 -0.26 -12.13
CA THR A 83 3.20 -0.43 -13.32
C THR A 83 2.81 0.85 -14.03
N GLN A 84 2.95 2.01 -13.36
CA GLN A 84 2.50 3.35 -13.78
C GLN A 84 0.98 3.48 -13.88
N HIS A 85 0.21 2.56 -13.29
CA HIS A 85 -1.24 2.63 -13.18
C HIS A 85 -1.72 1.96 -11.87
N PRO A 86 -2.90 2.33 -11.33
CA PRO A 86 -3.40 1.71 -10.11
C PRO A 86 -3.84 0.26 -10.33
N PRO A 87 -3.83 -0.57 -9.27
CA PRO A 87 -4.28 -1.98 -9.34
C PRO A 87 -5.80 -2.10 -9.53
N PHE A 88 -6.55 -1.11 -9.11
CA PHE A 88 -8.01 -0.97 -9.21
C PHE A 88 -8.40 0.49 -9.01
N THR A 89 -9.65 0.85 -9.26
CA THR A 89 -10.14 2.22 -9.04
C THR A 89 -10.46 2.47 -7.56
N LYS A 90 -11.12 1.50 -6.92
CA LYS A 90 -11.48 1.54 -5.49
C LYS A 90 -11.51 0.12 -4.92
N ALA A 91 -11.20 -0.02 -3.64
CA ALA A 91 -11.24 -1.31 -2.95
C ALA A 91 -12.68 -1.67 -2.52
N VAL A 92 -13.57 -1.89 -3.50
CA VAL A 92 -14.98 -2.23 -3.31
C VAL A 92 -15.38 -3.44 -4.15
N GLN A 93 -16.50 -4.08 -3.78
CA GLN A 93 -16.99 -5.30 -4.43
C GLN A 93 -17.33 -5.09 -5.92
N ASP A 94 -17.78 -3.92 -6.31
CA ASP A 94 -18.16 -3.61 -7.68
C ASP A 94 -16.96 -3.26 -8.59
N ASP A 95 -15.77 -3.11 -8.01
CA ASP A 95 -14.56 -2.88 -8.80
C ASP A 95 -14.15 -4.18 -9.52
N PRO A 96 -13.93 -4.17 -10.84
CA PRO A 96 -13.67 -5.36 -11.64
C PRO A 96 -12.39 -6.10 -11.27
N PHE A 97 -11.39 -5.41 -10.71
CA PHE A 97 -10.13 -6.00 -10.29
C PHE A 97 -10.11 -6.33 -8.80
N TYR A 98 -10.60 -5.41 -7.94
CA TYR A 98 -10.55 -5.65 -6.50
C TYR A 98 -11.44 -6.83 -6.07
N ARG A 99 -12.60 -7.03 -6.72
CA ARG A 99 -13.45 -8.20 -6.48
C ARG A 99 -12.73 -9.54 -6.65
N LEU A 100 -11.68 -9.59 -7.49
CA LEU A 100 -10.89 -10.82 -7.68
C LEU A 100 -10.06 -11.12 -6.42
N LEU A 101 -9.48 -10.11 -5.80
CA LEU A 101 -8.77 -10.28 -4.52
C LEU A 101 -9.73 -10.66 -3.39
N MET A 102 -10.92 -10.05 -3.35
CA MET A 102 -11.98 -10.43 -2.38
C MET A 102 -12.43 -11.89 -2.54
N ALA A 103 -12.45 -12.40 -3.77
CA ALA A 103 -12.82 -13.77 -4.08
C ALA A 103 -11.66 -14.77 -3.98
N ASN A 104 -10.51 -14.37 -3.44
CA ASN A 104 -9.27 -15.18 -3.41
C ASN A 104 -8.80 -15.64 -4.80
N ARG A 105 -9.08 -14.85 -5.84
CA ARG A 105 -8.69 -15.13 -7.23
C ARG A 105 -7.52 -14.23 -7.66
N ALA A 106 -6.45 -14.23 -6.83
CA ALA A 106 -5.21 -13.53 -7.15
C ALA A 106 -4.60 -14.00 -8.48
N ASP A 107 -4.82 -15.26 -8.86
CA ASP A 107 -4.43 -15.81 -10.16
C ASP A 107 -5.00 -14.99 -11.32
N LEU A 108 -6.29 -14.66 -11.27
CA LEU A 108 -6.96 -13.87 -12.31
C LEU A 108 -6.58 -12.39 -12.24
N PHE A 109 -6.40 -11.87 -11.03
CA PHE A 109 -5.93 -10.50 -10.84
C PHE A 109 -4.56 -10.29 -11.52
N TRP A 110 -3.59 -11.14 -11.23
CA TRP A 110 -2.27 -11.06 -11.83
C TRP A 110 -2.27 -11.38 -13.33
N LYS A 111 -3.07 -12.33 -13.78
CA LYS A 111 -3.24 -12.61 -15.22
C LYS A 111 -3.71 -11.35 -15.98
N ALA A 112 -4.67 -10.61 -15.41
CA ALA A 112 -5.18 -9.39 -16.03
C ALA A 112 -4.11 -8.29 -16.12
N HIS A 113 -3.34 -8.07 -15.03
CA HIS A 113 -2.30 -7.05 -14.98
C HIS A 113 -1.03 -7.41 -15.76
N SER A 114 -0.78 -8.69 -16.03
CA SER A 114 0.36 -9.18 -16.80
C SER A 114 0.10 -9.21 -18.32
N LYS A 115 -1.15 -9.04 -18.77
CA LYS A 115 -1.57 -9.27 -20.17
C LYS A 115 -0.69 -8.55 -21.21
N ASN A 116 -0.24 -7.33 -20.90
CA ASN A 116 0.54 -6.48 -21.81
C ASN A 116 1.96 -6.20 -21.25
N LYS A 117 2.47 -7.06 -20.38
CA LYS A 117 3.81 -6.94 -19.80
C LYS A 117 4.71 -8.06 -20.30
N PRO A 118 6.03 -7.85 -20.38
CA PRO A 118 6.97 -8.92 -20.66
C PRO A 118 6.86 -10.09 -19.69
N GLU A 119 7.22 -11.28 -20.13
CA GLU A 119 7.33 -12.43 -19.23
C GLU A 119 8.31 -12.12 -18.08
N GLY A 120 7.93 -12.51 -16.86
CA GLY A 120 8.73 -12.23 -15.66
C GLY A 120 8.70 -10.79 -15.15
N PHE A 121 7.92 -9.88 -15.74
CA PHE A 121 7.81 -8.48 -15.29
C PHE A 121 7.45 -8.37 -13.80
N PHE A 122 6.54 -9.19 -13.31
CA PHE A 122 6.24 -9.33 -11.89
C PHE A 122 6.89 -10.59 -11.35
N SER A 123 7.85 -10.45 -10.44
CA SER A 123 8.37 -11.61 -9.70
C SER A 123 7.28 -12.22 -8.81
N GLU A 124 7.39 -13.51 -8.51
CA GLU A 124 6.44 -14.18 -7.61
C GLU A 124 6.47 -13.57 -6.21
N ASP A 125 7.63 -13.16 -5.73
CA ASP A 125 7.77 -12.47 -4.44
C ASP A 125 7.04 -11.12 -4.43
N PHE A 126 7.12 -10.33 -5.53
CA PHE A 126 6.35 -9.10 -5.66
C PHE A 126 4.85 -9.36 -5.63
N LYS A 127 4.39 -10.34 -6.42
CA LYS A 127 2.97 -10.73 -6.46
C LYS A 127 2.46 -11.15 -5.07
N ASN A 128 3.26 -11.95 -4.38
CA ASN A 128 2.91 -12.44 -3.04
C ASN A 128 2.78 -11.28 -2.04
N LEU A 129 3.77 -10.39 -2.00
CA LEU A 129 3.76 -9.23 -1.11
C LEU A 129 2.57 -8.32 -1.38
N ILE A 130 2.35 -7.91 -2.64
CA ILE A 130 1.24 -7.02 -3.02
C ILE A 130 -0.11 -7.66 -2.70
N THR A 131 -0.30 -8.93 -3.04
CA THR A 131 -1.56 -9.66 -2.76
C THR A 131 -1.87 -9.64 -1.26
N SER A 132 -0.86 -9.88 -0.43
CA SER A 132 -1.02 -9.86 1.03
C SER A 132 -1.30 -8.46 1.58
N MET A 133 -0.59 -7.44 1.08
CA MET A 133 -0.83 -6.04 1.51
C MET A 133 -2.21 -5.53 1.11
N LEU A 134 -2.76 -6.00 -0.02
CA LEU A 134 -4.07 -5.62 -0.55
C LEU A 134 -5.20 -6.58 -0.13
N ALA A 135 -4.97 -7.46 0.84
CA ALA A 135 -5.97 -8.40 1.32
C ALA A 135 -7.23 -7.67 1.84
N PHE A 136 -8.41 -8.25 1.53
CA PHE A 136 -9.71 -7.72 1.96
C PHE A 136 -9.84 -7.73 3.49
N ASP A 137 -9.48 -8.84 4.11
CA ASP A 137 -9.44 -8.97 5.57
C ASP A 137 -8.18 -8.28 6.12
N PRO A 138 -8.29 -7.21 6.94
CA PRO A 138 -7.15 -6.54 7.53
C PRO A 138 -6.23 -7.46 8.37
N SER A 139 -6.76 -8.54 8.93
CA SER A 139 -6.00 -9.50 9.73
C SER A 139 -5.04 -10.36 8.89
N GLN A 140 -5.27 -10.45 7.59
CA GLN A 140 -4.42 -11.17 6.63
C GLN A 140 -3.30 -10.29 6.05
N ARG A 141 -3.31 -8.99 6.33
CA ARG A 141 -2.26 -8.08 5.88
C ARG A 141 -1.01 -8.23 6.73
N PRO A 142 0.18 -8.16 6.11
CA PRO A 142 1.44 -8.26 6.83
C PRO A 142 1.64 -7.03 7.72
N SER A 143 2.30 -7.24 8.86
CA SER A 143 2.85 -6.14 9.65
C SER A 143 4.09 -5.53 8.96
N MET A 144 4.55 -4.38 9.44
CA MET A 144 5.82 -3.80 8.97
C MET A 144 7.02 -4.74 9.21
N ALA A 145 6.98 -5.55 10.25
CA ALA A 145 8.03 -6.54 10.51
C ALA A 145 8.00 -7.67 9.47
N ASP A 146 6.82 -8.16 9.11
CA ASP A 146 6.64 -9.18 8.07
C ASP A 146 7.09 -8.67 6.71
N ILE A 147 6.72 -7.43 6.34
CA ILE A 147 7.16 -6.79 5.08
C ILE A 147 8.68 -6.73 5.02
N LYS A 148 9.36 -6.30 6.10
CA LYS A 148 10.82 -6.25 6.16
C LYS A 148 11.49 -7.63 6.14
N ALA A 149 10.79 -8.66 6.58
CA ALA A 149 11.26 -10.04 6.53
C ALA A 149 11.01 -10.71 5.16
N HIS A 150 10.13 -10.13 4.33
CA HIS A 150 9.71 -10.69 3.06
C HIS A 150 10.86 -10.77 2.04
N ALA A 151 10.88 -11.82 1.23
CA ALA A 151 11.93 -12.06 0.23
C ALA A 151 12.08 -10.90 -0.75
N TRP A 152 10.97 -10.34 -1.24
CA TRP A 152 11.00 -9.18 -2.13
C TRP A 152 11.69 -7.97 -1.49
N TYR A 153 11.41 -7.66 -0.22
CA TYR A 153 12.03 -6.53 0.50
C TYR A 153 13.55 -6.72 0.72
N LYS A 154 13.99 -7.98 0.84
CA LYS A 154 15.41 -8.34 1.01
C LYS A 154 16.17 -8.50 -0.31
N GLY A 155 15.49 -8.32 -1.43
CA GLY A 155 16.11 -8.36 -2.75
C GLY A 155 17.12 -7.23 -2.97
N GLU A 156 17.79 -7.28 -4.10
CA GLU A 156 18.72 -6.24 -4.50
C GLU A 156 18.01 -4.90 -4.65
N VAL A 157 18.67 -3.84 -4.20
CA VAL A 157 18.22 -2.46 -4.35
C VAL A 157 19.35 -1.64 -4.98
N VAL A 158 18.97 -0.64 -5.78
CA VAL A 158 19.93 0.35 -6.31
C VAL A 158 20.56 1.13 -5.15
N THR A 159 21.82 1.41 -5.27
CA THR A 159 22.55 2.23 -4.29
C THR A 159 22.25 3.72 -4.47
N LEU A 160 22.59 4.53 -3.47
CA LEU A 160 22.47 5.97 -3.59
C LEU A 160 23.36 6.53 -4.71
N ASP A 161 24.56 5.94 -4.90
CA ASP A 161 25.48 6.33 -5.97
C ASP A 161 24.89 6.02 -7.36
N ASP A 162 24.21 4.88 -7.53
CA ASP A 162 23.51 4.55 -8.77
C ASP A 162 22.39 5.57 -9.07
N ILE A 163 21.63 5.95 -8.06
CA ILE A 163 20.56 6.95 -8.19
C ILE A 163 21.15 8.31 -8.58
N GLN A 164 22.22 8.75 -7.93
CA GLN A 164 22.87 10.03 -8.23
C GLN A 164 23.46 10.03 -9.65
N ALA A 165 24.01 8.92 -10.11
CA ALA A 165 24.55 8.80 -11.48
C ALA A 165 23.45 8.89 -12.54
N GLU A 166 22.24 8.37 -12.28
CA GLU A 166 21.11 8.43 -13.22
C GLU A 166 20.55 9.88 -13.37
N PHE A 167 20.68 10.73 -12.35
CA PHE A 167 20.17 12.10 -12.34
C PHE A 167 21.26 13.18 -12.55
N ALA A 168 22.51 12.79 -12.82
CA ALA A 168 23.62 13.71 -13.12
C ALA A 168 23.65 14.08 -14.59
#